data_3a7c8dd7c909f62423d224b2840be4bc
#
_entry.id   3a7c8dd7c909f62423d224b2840be4bc
#
_cell.length_a   1.000
_cell.length_b   1.000
_cell.length_c   1.000
_cell.angle_alpha   90.00
_cell.angle_beta   90.00
_cell.angle_gamma   90.00
#
_symmetry.space_group_name_H-M   'P 1'
#
loop_
_entity.id
_entity.type
_entity.pdbx_description
1 polymer ?
#
loop_
_entity_poly.entity_id
_entity_poly.type
_entity_poly.pdbx_seq_one_letter_code
_entity_poly.pdbx_strand_id
1 'polypeptide(L)'
;MYPSLLKVTLLAFTMAMGTSGYAAGDAEAGQAKAATCVACHGVDGNSAVPTFPKLAGLGHKYLLKQMQDIRDGRRPVALMAGQVDNMTDQDLSDIAAFYDSQSRTGGMADPDKVALGRKVYLAGIAERQVPACSGCHSPTGNGNGPAGYPALGGQHADYIAAQLKMFRKGYEDPTGRTNGGEAKIMRTTAFRMSDMEIEAVASYIAGLQPTP
;
A
#
# COMPACT_ATOMS: atom_id res chain seq x y z
N MET A 1 -75.27 -15.56 -21.27
CA MET A 1 -74.21 -14.53 -21.35
C MET A 1 -73.16 -14.84 -20.28
N TYR A 2 -71.99 -15.41 -20.71
CA TYR A 2 -70.86 -15.70 -19.81
C TYR A 2 -69.74 -14.71 -20.10
N PRO A 3 -69.19 -14.00 -19.10
CA PRO A 3 -68.02 -13.17 -19.37
C PRO A 3 -66.74 -14.00 -19.36
N SER A 4 -65.98 -13.83 -20.42
CA SER A 4 -64.63 -14.43 -20.64
C SER A 4 -63.63 -13.77 -19.66
N LEU A 5 -63.06 -14.56 -18.77
CA LEU A 5 -61.93 -14.16 -17.92
C LEU A 5 -60.62 -14.24 -18.73
N LEU A 6 -60.12 -13.08 -19.04
CA LEU A 6 -58.80 -12.92 -19.69
C LEU A 6 -57.70 -13.13 -18.61
N LYS A 7 -56.99 -14.26 -18.67
CA LYS A 7 -55.83 -14.52 -17.81
C LYS A 7 -54.62 -13.75 -18.34
N VAL A 8 -54.26 -12.64 -17.68
CA VAL A 8 -53.01 -11.94 -17.94
C VAL A 8 -51.89 -12.64 -17.17
N THR A 9 -51.04 -13.35 -17.87
CA THR A 9 -49.82 -13.95 -17.28
C THR A 9 -48.73 -12.92 -17.23
N LEU A 10 -48.43 -12.42 -16.02
CA LEU A 10 -47.32 -11.50 -15.76
C LEU A 10 -46.01 -12.31 -15.78
N LEU A 11 -45.19 -12.17 -16.83
CA LEU A 11 -43.86 -12.74 -16.87
C LEU A 11 -42.92 -11.80 -16.08
N ALA A 12 -42.55 -12.19 -14.86
CA ALA A 12 -41.53 -11.47 -14.07
C ALA A 12 -40.16 -11.77 -14.64
N PHE A 13 -39.57 -10.81 -15.36
CA PHE A 13 -38.20 -10.86 -15.84
C PHE A 13 -37.28 -10.42 -14.68
N THR A 14 -36.73 -11.37 -13.94
CA THR A 14 -35.72 -11.11 -12.93
C THR A 14 -34.39 -10.79 -13.61
N MET A 15 -34.05 -9.51 -13.76
CA MET A 15 -32.69 -9.07 -14.07
C MET A 15 -31.79 -9.42 -12.89
N ALA A 16 -31.01 -10.48 -13.01
CA ALA A 16 -29.86 -10.70 -12.14
C ALA A 16 -28.82 -9.61 -12.42
N MET A 17 -28.81 -8.55 -11.61
CA MET A 17 -27.72 -7.60 -11.57
C MET A 17 -26.52 -8.34 -10.99
N GLY A 18 -25.65 -8.85 -11.87
CA GLY A 18 -24.34 -9.36 -11.49
C GLY A 18 -23.53 -8.21 -10.91
N THR A 19 -23.46 -8.13 -9.56
CA THR A 19 -22.43 -7.32 -8.90
C THR A 19 -21.11 -7.99 -9.23
N SER A 20 -20.31 -7.38 -10.11
CA SER A 20 -18.89 -7.72 -10.27
C SER A 20 -18.18 -7.31 -8.97
N GLY A 21 -18.42 -8.04 -7.89
CA GLY A 21 -17.60 -7.98 -6.70
C GLY A 21 -16.28 -8.66 -7.07
N TYR A 22 -15.16 -7.95 -6.95
CA TYR A 22 -13.86 -8.61 -6.98
C TYR A 22 -13.89 -9.70 -5.92
N ALA A 23 -13.59 -10.95 -6.31
CA ALA A 23 -13.41 -12.00 -5.33
C ALA A 23 -12.28 -11.59 -4.36
N ALA A 24 -12.44 -11.89 -3.09
CA ALA A 24 -11.34 -11.73 -2.13
C ALA A 24 -10.13 -12.47 -2.69
N GLY A 25 -8.92 -11.87 -2.59
CA GLY A 25 -7.70 -12.50 -3.11
C GLY A 25 -7.46 -13.84 -2.42
N ASP A 26 -6.99 -14.82 -3.20
CA ASP A 26 -6.62 -16.15 -2.75
C ASP A 26 -5.10 -16.19 -2.51
N ALA A 27 -4.68 -16.35 -1.26
CA ALA A 27 -3.27 -16.35 -0.89
C ALA A 27 -2.49 -17.55 -1.43
N GLU A 28 -3.12 -18.73 -1.57
CA GLU A 28 -2.47 -19.93 -2.12
C GLU A 28 -2.24 -19.76 -3.64
N ALA A 29 -3.25 -19.29 -4.37
CA ALA A 29 -3.10 -18.94 -5.77
C ALA A 29 -2.08 -17.81 -5.97
N GLY A 30 -2.06 -16.83 -5.05
CA GLY A 30 -1.11 -15.72 -5.04
C GLY A 30 0.34 -16.16 -4.88
N GLN A 31 0.61 -17.16 -4.05
CA GLN A 31 1.95 -17.70 -3.87
C GLN A 31 2.53 -18.23 -5.18
N ALA A 32 1.75 -18.99 -5.93
CA ALA A 32 2.18 -19.53 -7.23
C ALA A 32 2.45 -18.40 -8.25
N LYS A 33 1.61 -17.37 -8.26
CA LYS A 33 1.72 -16.21 -9.17
C LYS A 33 2.87 -15.26 -8.79
N ALA A 34 3.28 -15.23 -7.52
CA ALA A 34 4.35 -14.40 -7.00
C ALA A 34 5.77 -14.92 -7.33
N ALA A 35 5.92 -16.04 -8.05
CA ALA A 35 7.22 -16.65 -8.33
C ALA A 35 8.26 -15.69 -8.94
N THR A 36 7.85 -14.79 -9.82
CA THR A 36 8.74 -13.78 -10.44
C THR A 36 9.12 -12.65 -9.47
N CYS A 37 8.35 -12.43 -8.42
CA CYS A 37 8.57 -11.35 -7.44
C CYS A 37 9.68 -11.74 -6.43
N VAL A 38 9.88 -13.05 -6.22
CA VAL A 38 10.78 -13.61 -5.21
C VAL A 38 12.23 -13.10 -5.36
N ALA A 39 12.72 -12.95 -6.58
CA ALA A 39 14.11 -12.55 -6.85
C ALA A 39 14.49 -11.20 -6.20
N CYS A 40 13.53 -10.28 -6.10
CA CYS A 40 13.75 -8.95 -5.53
C CYS A 40 13.14 -8.80 -4.14
N HIS A 41 11.94 -9.37 -3.92
CA HIS A 41 11.17 -9.15 -2.70
C HIS A 41 11.29 -10.27 -1.65
N GLY A 42 12.00 -11.36 -1.97
CA GLY A 42 12.10 -12.54 -1.10
C GLY A 42 10.90 -13.47 -1.23
N VAL A 43 11.07 -14.73 -0.79
CA VAL A 43 10.05 -15.79 -0.93
C VAL A 43 8.79 -15.50 -0.12
N ASP A 44 8.93 -14.79 0.98
CA ASP A 44 7.88 -14.38 1.91
C ASP A 44 7.61 -12.87 1.89
N GLY A 45 8.18 -12.15 0.94
CA GLY A 45 8.05 -10.70 0.86
C GLY A 45 8.95 -9.93 1.83
N ASN A 46 9.90 -10.59 2.50
CA ASN A 46 10.90 -9.93 3.34
C ASN A 46 12.22 -9.76 2.57
N SER A 47 12.27 -8.77 1.68
CA SER A 47 13.48 -8.52 0.89
C SER A 47 14.69 -8.27 1.81
N ALA A 48 15.85 -8.80 1.41
CA ALA A 48 17.11 -8.57 2.11
C ALA A 48 17.80 -7.27 1.64
N VAL A 49 17.39 -6.73 0.49
CA VAL A 49 18.03 -5.58 -0.15
C VAL A 49 17.24 -4.31 0.13
N PRO A 50 17.84 -3.26 0.74
CA PRO A 50 17.11 -2.05 1.15
C PRO A 50 16.43 -1.27 0.01
N THR A 51 16.89 -1.43 -1.23
CA THR A 51 16.27 -0.78 -2.41
C THR A 51 14.92 -1.40 -2.76
N PHE A 52 14.72 -2.70 -2.48
CA PHE A 52 13.46 -3.39 -2.74
C PHE A 52 12.61 -3.39 -1.47
N PRO A 53 11.36 -2.92 -1.51
CA PRO A 53 10.52 -2.91 -0.32
C PRO A 53 10.19 -4.31 0.17
N LYS A 54 10.08 -4.46 1.49
CA LYS A 54 9.37 -5.59 2.05
C LYS A 54 7.89 -5.49 1.69
N LEU A 55 7.29 -6.59 1.26
CA LEU A 55 5.87 -6.69 0.87
C LEU A 55 5.03 -7.37 1.96
N ALA A 56 5.67 -8.19 2.81
CA ALA A 56 5.02 -8.94 3.88
C ALA A 56 4.15 -8.03 4.78
N GLY A 57 2.88 -8.39 4.98
CA GLY A 57 1.96 -7.72 5.88
C GLY A 57 1.75 -6.23 5.63
N LEU A 58 1.87 -5.76 4.39
CA LEU A 58 1.68 -4.33 4.06
C LEU A 58 0.20 -3.90 4.00
N GLY A 59 -0.73 -4.84 4.01
CA GLY A 59 -2.15 -4.61 3.79
C GLY A 59 -2.57 -4.89 2.35
N HIS A 60 -3.48 -5.88 2.18
CA HIS A 60 -3.99 -6.31 0.87
C HIS A 60 -4.45 -5.14 -0.01
N LYS A 61 -5.29 -4.25 0.52
CA LYS A 61 -5.83 -3.11 -0.23
C LYS A 61 -4.74 -2.17 -0.75
N TYR A 62 -3.70 -1.95 0.04
CA TYR A 62 -2.56 -1.14 -0.36
C TYR A 62 -1.73 -1.83 -1.44
N LEU A 63 -1.39 -3.12 -1.25
CA LEU A 63 -0.60 -3.89 -2.21
C LEU A 63 -1.29 -3.96 -3.57
N LEU A 64 -2.57 -4.35 -3.58
CA LEU A 64 -3.38 -4.40 -4.80
C LEU A 64 -3.37 -3.07 -5.54
N LYS A 65 -3.67 -1.98 -4.82
CA LYS A 65 -3.64 -0.63 -5.42
C LYS A 65 -2.28 -0.29 -6.00
N GLN A 66 -1.18 -0.60 -5.31
CA GLN A 66 0.16 -0.26 -5.81
C GLN A 66 0.50 -1.03 -7.08
N MET A 67 0.18 -2.33 -7.15
CA MET A 67 0.43 -3.14 -8.35
C MET A 67 -0.44 -2.68 -9.53
N GLN A 68 -1.72 -2.37 -9.30
CA GLN A 68 -2.59 -1.78 -10.33
C GLN A 68 -2.06 -0.42 -10.82
N ASP A 69 -1.62 0.45 -9.90
CA ASP A 69 -1.06 1.75 -10.27
C ASP A 69 0.25 1.64 -11.06
N ILE A 70 1.07 0.62 -10.79
CA ILE A 70 2.29 0.33 -11.57
C ILE A 70 1.91 -0.19 -12.95
N ARG A 71 1.05 -1.21 -13.04
CA ARG A 71 0.56 -1.78 -14.30
C ARG A 71 -0.03 -0.72 -15.23
N ASP A 72 -0.86 0.14 -14.66
CA ASP A 72 -1.61 1.15 -15.42
C ASP A 72 -0.82 2.47 -15.59
N GLY A 73 0.45 2.52 -15.23
CA GLY A 73 1.33 3.68 -15.40
C GLY A 73 1.07 4.86 -14.45
N ARG A 74 0.13 4.74 -13.51
CA ARG A 74 -0.16 5.79 -12.51
C ARG A 74 0.94 5.92 -11.45
N ARG A 75 1.75 4.88 -11.26
CA ARG A 75 2.95 4.85 -10.41
C ARG A 75 4.13 4.32 -11.22
N PRO A 76 4.84 5.14 -11.96
CA PRO A 76 6.02 4.68 -12.70
C PRO A 76 7.13 4.25 -11.73
N VAL A 77 7.56 2.99 -11.84
CA VAL A 77 8.68 2.40 -11.09
C VAL A 77 9.53 1.61 -12.07
N ALA A 78 10.66 2.17 -12.49
CA ALA A 78 11.48 1.61 -13.55
C ALA A 78 11.88 0.13 -13.32
N LEU A 79 12.19 -0.23 -12.05
CA LEU A 79 12.54 -1.61 -11.68
C LEU A 79 11.37 -2.60 -11.74
N MET A 80 10.13 -2.09 -11.76
CA MET A 80 8.91 -2.91 -11.86
C MET A 80 8.32 -2.94 -13.27
N ALA A 81 8.92 -2.23 -14.22
CA ALA A 81 8.43 -2.21 -15.60
C ALA A 81 8.40 -3.64 -16.18
N GLY A 82 7.27 -4.01 -16.76
CA GLY A 82 7.04 -5.34 -17.33
C GLY A 82 6.67 -6.45 -16.32
N GLN A 83 6.83 -6.22 -15.01
CA GLN A 83 6.62 -7.27 -14.00
C GLN A 83 5.15 -7.61 -13.77
N VAL A 84 4.26 -6.64 -13.93
CA VAL A 84 2.81 -6.78 -13.64
C VAL A 84 1.92 -6.47 -14.84
N ASP A 85 2.48 -6.12 -15.99
CA ASP A 85 1.77 -5.57 -17.14
C ASP A 85 0.70 -6.53 -17.70
N ASN A 86 0.97 -7.83 -17.68
CA ASN A 86 0.07 -8.86 -18.21
C ASN A 86 -0.81 -9.52 -17.11
N MET A 87 -0.82 -9.00 -15.89
CA MET A 87 -1.58 -9.58 -14.78
C MET A 87 -3.01 -9.01 -14.74
N THR A 88 -3.98 -9.90 -14.55
CA THR A 88 -5.37 -9.50 -14.32
C THR A 88 -5.55 -8.89 -12.94
N ASP A 89 -6.66 -8.19 -12.67
CA ASP A 89 -6.97 -7.67 -11.34
C ASP A 89 -7.09 -8.79 -10.30
N GLN A 90 -7.57 -9.98 -10.71
CA GLN A 90 -7.62 -11.14 -9.81
C GLN A 90 -6.22 -11.66 -9.50
N ASP A 91 -5.30 -11.73 -10.48
CA ASP A 91 -3.91 -12.14 -10.22
C ASP A 91 -3.23 -11.19 -9.24
N LEU A 92 -3.41 -9.89 -9.41
CA LEU A 92 -2.87 -8.88 -8.49
C LEU A 92 -3.53 -8.97 -7.11
N SER A 93 -4.83 -9.28 -7.04
CA SER A 93 -5.53 -9.47 -5.76
C SER A 93 -5.01 -10.69 -5.01
N ASP A 94 -4.77 -11.81 -5.71
CA ASP A 94 -4.23 -13.03 -5.12
C ASP A 94 -2.79 -12.82 -4.60
N ILE A 95 -1.93 -12.17 -5.40
CA ILE A 95 -0.56 -11.81 -4.97
C ILE A 95 -0.60 -10.89 -3.76
N ALA A 96 -1.52 -9.91 -3.74
CA ALA A 96 -1.68 -9.02 -2.59
C ALA A 96 -2.11 -9.79 -1.34
N ALA A 97 -3.03 -10.76 -1.46
CA ALA A 97 -3.46 -11.62 -0.37
C ALA A 97 -2.31 -12.49 0.16
N PHE A 98 -1.50 -13.06 -0.74
CA PHE A 98 -0.33 -13.85 -0.36
C PHE A 98 0.66 -13.03 0.47
N TYR A 99 1.10 -11.86 -0.01
CA TYR A 99 2.06 -11.06 0.74
C TYR A 99 1.47 -10.43 2.01
N ASP A 100 0.18 -10.11 2.01
CA ASP A 100 -0.49 -9.61 3.21
C ASP A 100 -0.58 -10.66 4.33
N SER A 101 -0.69 -11.94 3.97
CA SER A 101 -0.69 -13.04 4.93
C SER A 101 0.69 -13.35 5.54
N GLN A 102 1.77 -12.78 4.99
CA GLN A 102 3.12 -13.05 5.47
C GLN A 102 3.49 -12.17 6.67
N SER A 103 4.22 -12.74 7.62
CA SER A 103 4.77 -12.00 8.76
C SER A 103 5.96 -11.15 8.32
N ARG A 104 5.89 -9.84 8.57
CA ARG A 104 7.01 -8.95 8.24
C ARG A 104 8.07 -9.00 9.32
N THR A 105 9.33 -9.15 8.88
CA THR A 105 10.50 -9.06 9.77
C THR A 105 10.76 -7.62 10.19
N GLY A 106 11.12 -7.45 11.47
CA GLY A 106 11.57 -6.15 12.01
C GLY A 106 12.91 -5.72 11.41
N GLY A 107 13.32 -4.53 11.82
CA GLY A 107 14.63 -3.96 11.51
C GLY A 107 15.19 -3.24 12.74
N MET A 108 16.21 -2.42 12.54
CA MET A 108 16.81 -1.60 13.58
C MET A 108 16.80 -0.13 13.16
N ALA A 109 16.60 0.74 14.15
CA ALA A 109 16.77 2.19 13.97
C ALA A 109 18.24 2.57 14.27
N ASP A 110 18.69 3.60 13.56
CA ASP A 110 19.94 4.30 13.90
C ASP A 110 19.74 5.06 15.23
N PRO A 111 20.50 4.75 16.29
CA PRO A 111 20.33 5.36 17.60
C PRO A 111 20.37 6.90 17.58
N ASP A 112 21.20 7.49 16.71
CA ASP A 112 21.36 8.94 16.61
C ASP A 112 20.14 9.64 16.02
N LYS A 113 19.30 8.89 15.29
CA LYS A 113 18.09 9.38 14.62
C LYS A 113 16.80 9.09 15.39
N VAL A 114 16.83 8.20 16.39
CA VAL A 114 15.61 7.73 17.09
C VAL A 114 14.84 8.88 17.73
N ALA A 115 15.52 9.81 18.42
CA ALA A 115 14.82 10.87 19.16
C ALA A 115 14.00 11.77 18.22
N LEU A 116 14.62 12.24 17.12
CA LEU A 116 13.95 13.05 16.12
C LEU A 116 12.89 12.24 15.36
N GLY A 117 13.23 11.04 14.93
CA GLY A 117 12.32 10.18 14.16
C GLY A 117 11.06 9.84 14.95
N ARG A 118 11.20 9.51 16.24
CA ARG A 118 10.09 9.28 17.16
C ARG A 118 9.19 10.49 17.29
N LYS A 119 9.79 11.70 17.50
CA LYS A 119 9.03 12.95 17.59
C LYS A 119 8.19 13.17 16.32
N VAL A 120 8.82 13.08 15.15
CA VAL A 120 8.12 13.26 13.86
C VAL A 120 7.03 12.21 13.68
N TYR A 121 7.31 10.94 13.99
CA TYR A 121 6.34 9.85 13.80
C TYR A 121 5.11 9.98 14.70
N LEU A 122 5.30 10.25 15.99
CA LEU A 122 4.23 10.24 16.99
C LEU A 122 3.54 11.60 17.19
N ALA A 123 4.24 12.72 16.96
CA ALA A 123 3.72 14.05 17.21
C ALA A 123 3.65 14.95 15.96
N GLY A 124 4.32 14.57 14.86
CA GLY A 124 4.43 15.44 13.69
C GLY A 124 5.33 16.65 13.92
N ILE A 125 5.13 17.70 13.12
CA ILE A 125 5.86 18.98 13.20
C ILE A 125 4.83 20.11 13.12
N ALA A 126 4.31 20.52 14.27
CA ALA A 126 3.18 21.45 14.35
C ALA A 126 3.48 22.80 13.67
N GLU A 127 4.68 23.33 13.83
CA GLU A 127 5.12 24.61 13.27
C GLU A 127 5.07 24.64 11.73
N ARG A 128 5.16 23.46 11.12
CA ARG A 128 5.08 23.30 9.65
C ARG A 128 3.84 22.53 9.20
N GLN A 129 2.89 22.30 10.09
CA GLN A 129 1.65 21.59 9.78
C GLN A 129 1.88 20.19 9.19
N VAL A 130 2.94 19.50 9.62
CA VAL A 130 3.18 18.09 9.27
C VAL A 130 2.46 17.23 10.32
N PRO A 131 1.42 16.47 9.93
CA PRO A 131 0.68 15.63 10.86
C PRO A 131 1.54 14.47 11.36
N ALA A 132 1.19 13.92 12.53
CA ALA A 132 1.80 12.69 13.04
C ALA A 132 1.52 11.51 12.09
N CYS A 133 2.57 10.77 11.73
CA CYS A 133 2.44 9.58 10.87
C CYS A 133 1.58 8.50 11.53
N SER A 134 1.68 8.40 12.86
CA SER A 134 0.93 7.45 13.69
C SER A 134 -0.59 7.60 13.61
N GLY A 135 -1.10 8.77 13.24
CA GLY A 135 -2.54 9.00 13.09
C GLY A 135 -3.20 8.15 11.98
N CYS A 136 -2.45 7.86 10.91
CA CYS A 136 -2.92 7.01 9.82
C CYS A 136 -2.24 5.62 9.81
N HIS A 137 -0.95 5.56 10.16
CA HIS A 137 -0.15 4.34 10.09
C HIS A 137 -0.07 3.57 11.41
N SER A 138 -0.83 3.96 12.42
CA SER A 138 -0.85 3.48 13.82
C SER A 138 0.42 3.82 14.62
N PRO A 139 0.36 3.89 15.96
CA PRO A 139 1.53 4.17 16.79
C PRO A 139 2.64 3.12 16.68
N THR A 140 2.29 1.87 16.37
CA THR A 140 3.20 0.73 16.20
C THR A 140 3.65 0.52 14.76
N GLY A 141 3.13 1.30 13.82
CA GLY A 141 3.45 1.15 12.40
C GLY A 141 2.73 -0.01 11.72
N ASN A 142 1.67 -0.56 12.31
CA ASN A 142 0.90 -1.67 11.72
C ASN A 142 -0.10 -1.24 10.64
N GLY A 143 -0.23 0.08 10.41
CA GLY A 143 -1.14 0.62 9.41
C GLY A 143 -2.61 0.55 9.82
N ASN A 144 -3.47 0.70 8.81
CA ASN A 144 -4.91 0.51 8.89
C ASN A 144 -5.39 -0.09 7.56
N GLY A 145 -5.42 -1.42 7.49
CA GLY A 145 -5.75 -2.18 6.28
C GLY A 145 -7.09 -1.79 5.67
N PRO A 146 -8.20 -1.74 6.44
CA PRO A 146 -9.51 -1.33 5.93
C PRO A 146 -9.52 0.06 5.29
N ALA A 147 -8.78 1.01 5.85
CA ALA A 147 -8.64 2.36 5.30
C ALA A 147 -7.61 2.45 4.14
N GLY A 148 -6.83 1.39 3.89
CA GLY A 148 -5.79 1.35 2.86
C GLY A 148 -4.49 2.07 3.24
N TYR A 149 -4.29 2.36 4.52
CA TYR A 149 -3.01 2.85 5.03
C TYR A 149 -2.06 1.68 5.30
N PRO A 150 -0.91 1.62 4.61
CA PRO A 150 -0.01 0.47 4.75
C PRO A 150 0.62 0.41 6.14
N ALA A 151 0.94 -0.80 6.54
CA ALA A 151 1.84 -1.03 7.63
C ALA A 151 3.27 -0.58 7.25
N LEU A 152 3.97 0.06 8.16
CA LEU A 152 5.30 0.66 7.92
C LEU A 152 6.39 0.03 8.79
N GLY A 153 6.06 -0.42 10.01
CA GLY A 153 7.03 -0.94 10.98
C GLY A 153 7.92 -2.02 10.37
N GLY A 154 9.23 -1.94 10.58
CA GLY A 154 10.20 -2.88 10.04
C GLY A 154 10.54 -2.73 8.56
N GLN A 155 9.92 -1.80 7.82
CA GLN A 155 10.28 -1.51 6.43
C GLN A 155 11.68 -0.89 6.34
N HIS A 156 12.40 -1.12 5.25
CA HIS A 156 13.72 -0.56 5.02
C HIS A 156 13.72 0.98 5.09
N ALA A 157 14.64 1.54 5.88
CA ALA A 157 14.76 2.99 6.05
C ALA A 157 15.01 3.71 4.72
N ASP A 158 15.90 3.17 3.88
CA ASP A 158 16.24 3.75 2.58
C ASP A 158 15.01 3.80 1.66
N TYR A 159 14.20 2.73 1.66
CA TYR A 159 12.96 2.71 0.87
C TYR A 159 11.95 3.75 1.38
N ILE A 160 11.74 3.83 2.71
CA ILE A 160 10.85 4.83 3.30
C ILE A 160 11.31 6.25 2.95
N ALA A 161 12.61 6.55 3.14
CA ALA A 161 13.18 7.87 2.84
C ALA A 161 13.00 8.21 1.35
N ALA A 162 13.29 7.27 0.45
CA ALA A 162 13.10 7.45 -0.99
C ALA A 162 11.63 7.73 -1.33
N GLN A 163 10.68 6.99 -0.75
CA GLN A 163 9.26 7.22 -1.00
C GLN A 163 8.78 8.57 -0.47
N LEU A 164 9.22 9.01 0.72
CA LEU A 164 8.88 10.32 1.26
C LEU A 164 9.44 11.45 0.37
N LYS A 165 10.69 11.33 -0.08
CA LYS A 165 11.31 12.29 -1.03
C LYS A 165 10.52 12.32 -2.36
N MET A 166 10.07 11.17 -2.87
CA MET A 166 9.28 11.09 -4.07
C MET A 166 7.86 11.68 -3.89
N PHE A 167 7.22 11.49 -2.74
CA PHE A 167 5.95 12.16 -2.41
C PHE A 167 6.13 13.67 -2.26
N ARG A 168 7.23 14.13 -1.62
CA ARG A 168 7.56 15.55 -1.51
C ARG A 168 7.70 16.19 -2.88
N LYS A 169 8.47 15.55 -3.77
CA LYS A 169 8.62 15.97 -5.16
C LYS A 169 7.26 16.01 -5.88
N GLY A 170 6.45 14.97 -5.74
CA GLY A 170 5.12 14.85 -6.40
C GLY A 170 4.07 15.84 -5.92
N TYR A 171 4.38 16.72 -4.97
CA TYR A 171 3.47 17.81 -4.57
C TYR A 171 3.35 18.86 -5.66
N GLU A 172 4.47 19.22 -6.29
CA GLU A 172 4.56 20.26 -7.34
C GLU A 172 4.97 19.69 -8.71
N ASP A 173 5.76 18.59 -8.72
CA ASP A 173 6.34 18.00 -9.92
C ASP A 173 5.68 16.63 -10.21
N PRO A 174 5.00 16.46 -11.36
CA PRO A 174 4.37 15.19 -11.73
C PRO A 174 5.33 14.03 -11.93
N THR A 175 6.64 14.26 -12.05
CA THR A 175 7.67 13.21 -12.10
C THR A 175 7.97 12.62 -10.73
N GLY A 176 7.43 13.18 -9.66
CA GLY A 176 7.42 12.60 -8.34
C GLY A 176 6.32 11.54 -8.17
N ARG A 177 6.11 11.08 -6.94
CA ARG A 177 5.06 10.10 -6.63
C ARG A 177 3.71 10.78 -6.46
N THR A 178 2.79 10.58 -7.41
CA THR A 178 1.50 11.28 -7.46
C THR A 178 0.29 10.37 -7.24
N ASN A 179 0.46 9.07 -7.13
CA ASN A 179 -0.61 8.06 -7.10
C ASN A 179 -1.42 7.99 -5.78
N GLY A 180 -1.34 9.01 -4.94
CA GLY A 180 -2.12 9.15 -3.69
C GLY A 180 -3.52 9.74 -3.85
N GLY A 181 -4.02 9.89 -5.08
CA GLY A 181 -5.34 10.46 -5.37
C GLY A 181 -5.41 11.99 -5.17
N GLU A 182 -6.63 12.53 -5.28
CA GLU A 182 -6.90 13.97 -5.22
C GLU A 182 -6.64 14.59 -3.83
N ALA A 183 -6.87 13.82 -2.77
CA ALA A 183 -6.62 14.26 -1.40
C ALA A 183 -5.14 14.56 -1.10
N LYS A 184 -4.21 14.08 -1.94
CA LYS A 184 -2.77 14.34 -1.87
C LYS A 184 -2.14 14.09 -0.47
N ILE A 185 -2.72 13.22 0.37
CA ILE A 185 -2.37 13.07 1.79
C ILE A 185 -0.86 12.96 2.00
N MET A 186 -0.21 11.95 1.38
CA MET A 186 1.23 11.75 1.57
C MET A 186 2.07 12.84 0.92
N ARG A 187 1.62 13.42 -0.20
CA ARG A 187 2.30 14.55 -0.84
C ARG A 187 2.30 15.78 0.04
N THR A 188 1.13 16.14 0.59
CA THR A 188 0.98 17.28 1.51
C THR A 188 1.77 17.07 2.80
N THR A 189 1.76 15.84 3.35
CA THR A 189 2.54 15.50 4.53
C THR A 189 4.04 15.64 4.29
N ALA A 190 4.56 15.07 3.20
CA ALA A 190 5.99 15.04 2.92
C ALA A 190 6.52 16.40 2.42
N PHE A 191 5.69 17.22 1.78
CA PHE A 191 6.11 18.49 1.14
C PHE A 191 6.86 19.42 2.09
N ARG A 192 6.46 19.47 3.34
CA ARG A 192 7.02 20.38 4.36
C ARG A 192 8.13 19.76 5.21
N MET A 193 8.55 18.54 4.91
CA MET A 193 9.61 17.86 5.66
C MET A 193 10.99 18.16 5.06
N SER A 194 11.99 18.39 5.92
CA SER A 194 13.39 18.43 5.55
C SER A 194 13.96 17.02 5.30
N ASP A 195 15.13 16.94 4.64
CA ASP A 195 15.82 15.66 4.46
C ASP A 195 16.18 15.00 5.79
N MET A 196 16.67 15.78 6.74
CA MET A 196 17.00 15.29 8.08
C MET A 196 15.80 14.63 8.78
N GLU A 197 14.61 15.23 8.69
CA GLU A 197 13.39 14.67 9.27
C GLU A 197 12.89 13.43 8.53
N ILE A 198 13.00 13.44 7.21
CA ILE A 198 12.66 12.26 6.38
C ILE A 198 13.57 11.09 6.75
N GLU A 199 14.87 11.31 6.85
CA GLU A 199 15.83 10.26 7.20
C GLU A 199 15.66 9.77 8.65
N ALA A 200 15.39 10.69 9.58
CA ALA A 200 15.15 10.34 10.97
C ALA A 200 13.86 9.53 11.16
N VAL A 201 12.76 9.95 10.54
CA VAL A 201 11.49 9.20 10.64
C VAL A 201 11.56 7.86 9.92
N ALA A 202 12.27 7.77 8.79
CA ALA A 202 12.49 6.54 8.06
C ALA A 202 13.29 5.52 8.90
N SER A 203 14.36 5.98 9.55
CA SER A 203 15.13 5.17 10.48
C SER A 203 14.27 4.68 11.68
N TYR A 204 13.51 5.57 12.29
CA TYR A 204 12.60 5.20 13.40
C TYR A 204 11.58 4.14 12.97
N ILE A 205 10.96 4.30 11.80
CA ILE A 205 10.00 3.34 11.23
C ILE A 205 10.66 1.97 11.02
N ALA A 206 11.89 1.92 10.52
CA ALA A 206 12.62 0.66 10.35
C ALA A 206 12.82 -0.09 11.68
N GLY A 207 12.97 0.64 12.77
CA GLY A 207 13.11 0.07 14.12
C GLY A 207 11.80 -0.30 14.82
N LEU A 208 10.64 0.12 14.29
CA LEU A 208 9.35 -0.32 14.81
C LEU A 208 9.17 -1.82 14.56
N GLN A 209 8.89 -2.57 15.62
CA GLN A 209 8.67 -4.00 15.50
C GLN A 209 7.25 -4.27 15.03
N PRO A 210 7.06 -4.99 13.92
CA PRO A 210 5.74 -5.43 13.51
C PRO A 210 5.12 -6.32 14.59
N THR A 211 3.85 -6.10 14.91
CA THR A 211 3.10 -7.06 15.72
C THR A 211 2.43 -8.07 14.82
N PRO A 212 2.33 -9.34 15.26
CA PRO A 212 1.64 -10.40 14.51
C PRO A 212 0.19 -10.07 14.19
#